data_4340f7c34db4cd07c2d3c2e957cfba90
#
_entry.id   4340f7c34db4cd07c2d3c2e957cfba90
#
_cell.length_a   1.000
_cell.length_b   1.000
_cell.length_c   1.000
_cell.angle_alpha   90.00
_cell.angle_beta   90.00
_cell.angle_gamma   90.00
#
_symmetry.space_group_name_H-M   'P 1'
#
loop_
_entity.id
_entity.type
_entity.pdbx_description
1 polymer ?
#
loop_
_entity_poly.entity_id
_entity_poly.type
_entity_poly.pdbx_seq_one_letter_code
_entity_poly.pdbx_strand_id
1 'polypeptide(L)'
;VVDNYLILDNLRKKAAPFQVEITISPRTQGQYAESKNRFLITHYKEAQQNLDNENFGAAEKHLEAIINVDPTYENAWELLVISKCEPIYRTGKNLMAYQKYRSAYYQFQKILNISQTYKDTRELKDEALEKGMLTIAFLPVNNQYRYLSFYNSIVNDTKQRVQKANNPFVKIVNLDNTQQMLDEQRRAMQYGLELRTGAIIPVRAHLLLSIENPKLNVSTMQTIKKKGFIKEELPNKTIKYHKVYYNEYSRSQTYRCTFLYDLRSVESGLILLSGSSTATSADNIHYAYCEGKDNANLLSGTWEKQKSPFDPNVDKVNDSFISRTSMQMLVKSRRTLKSEQEMQQMLVNKISGEISTRLLNYNPE
;
A
#
# COMPACT_ATOMS: atom_id res chain seq x y z
N VAL A 1 39.53 -25.34 -21.67
CA VAL A 1 39.07 -26.63 -22.27
C VAL A 1 37.66 -26.95 -21.80
N VAL A 2 37.43 -26.94 -20.48
CA VAL A 2 36.12 -27.26 -19.89
C VAL A 2 35.00 -26.34 -20.43
N ASP A 3 35.20 -25.04 -20.40
CA ASP A 3 34.21 -24.06 -20.87
C ASP A 3 33.87 -24.26 -22.36
N ASN A 4 34.90 -24.46 -23.19
CA ASN A 4 34.70 -24.67 -24.62
C ASN A 4 33.94 -25.97 -24.90
N TYR A 5 34.16 -27.03 -24.10
CA TYR A 5 33.42 -28.27 -24.24
C TYR A 5 31.94 -28.10 -23.79
N LEU A 6 31.71 -27.41 -22.72
CA LEU A 6 30.35 -27.11 -22.26
C LEU A 6 29.53 -26.30 -23.29
N ILE A 7 30.18 -25.35 -23.97
CA ILE A 7 29.59 -24.62 -25.10
C ILE A 7 29.24 -25.58 -26.23
N LEU A 8 30.17 -26.47 -26.61
CA LEU A 8 29.94 -27.48 -27.66
C LEU A 8 28.82 -28.47 -27.30
N ASP A 9 28.78 -28.96 -26.07
CA ASP A 9 27.74 -29.89 -25.61
C ASP A 9 26.35 -29.19 -25.55
N ASN A 10 26.31 -27.93 -25.17
CA ASN A 10 25.09 -27.13 -25.20
C ASN A 10 24.61 -26.90 -26.64
N LEU A 11 25.50 -26.60 -27.57
CA LEU A 11 25.18 -26.50 -29.00
C LEU A 11 24.64 -27.82 -29.54
N ARG A 12 25.25 -28.96 -29.18
CA ARG A 12 24.77 -30.29 -29.54
C ARG A 12 23.37 -30.55 -29.06
N LYS A 13 23.09 -30.26 -27.79
CA LYS A 13 21.76 -30.40 -27.20
C LYS A 13 20.69 -29.50 -27.89
N LYS A 14 21.08 -28.29 -28.26
CA LYS A 14 20.20 -27.36 -28.99
C LYS A 14 19.99 -27.76 -30.46
N ALA A 15 20.94 -28.43 -31.08
CA ALA A 15 20.86 -28.90 -32.49
C ALA A 15 20.03 -30.20 -32.61
N ALA A 16 20.00 -31.03 -31.58
CA ALA A 16 19.32 -32.32 -31.58
C ALA A 16 17.81 -32.25 -32.02
N PRO A 17 16.99 -31.31 -31.59
CA PRO A 17 15.61 -31.18 -32.04
C PRO A 17 15.47 -30.90 -33.53
N PHE A 18 16.50 -30.36 -34.15
CA PHE A 18 16.52 -30.07 -35.61
C PHE A 18 17.14 -31.20 -36.45
N GLN A 19 17.37 -32.38 -35.84
CA GLN A 19 17.99 -33.54 -36.48
C GLN A 19 19.43 -33.26 -37.01
N VAL A 20 20.09 -32.28 -36.43
CA VAL A 20 21.50 -31.96 -36.72
C VAL A 20 22.39 -32.69 -35.73
N GLU A 21 23.16 -33.66 -36.22
CA GLU A 21 24.09 -34.44 -35.39
C GLU A 21 25.45 -33.75 -35.35
N ILE A 22 25.84 -33.28 -34.15
CA ILE A 22 27.19 -32.75 -33.90
C ILE A 22 28.00 -33.82 -33.20
N THR A 23 28.96 -34.40 -33.89
CA THR A 23 29.88 -35.42 -33.34
C THR A 23 31.10 -34.76 -32.75
N ILE A 24 31.45 -35.15 -31.50
CA ILE A 24 32.68 -34.72 -30.85
C ILE A 24 33.72 -35.89 -30.95
N SER A 25 34.94 -35.58 -31.39
CA SER A 25 35.94 -36.60 -31.58
C SER A 25 36.31 -37.32 -30.27
N PRO A 26 36.64 -38.63 -30.30
CA PRO A 26 37.05 -39.38 -29.10
C PRO A 26 38.25 -38.74 -28.37
N ARG A 27 39.19 -38.17 -29.13
CA ARG A 27 40.35 -37.44 -28.58
C ARG A 27 39.90 -36.21 -27.78
N THR A 28 38.95 -35.43 -28.29
CA THR A 28 38.39 -34.26 -27.60
C THR A 28 37.61 -34.67 -26.37
N GLN A 29 36.86 -35.76 -26.43
CA GLN A 29 36.14 -36.32 -25.27
C GLN A 29 37.12 -36.75 -24.16
N GLY A 30 38.23 -37.44 -24.50
CA GLY A 30 39.27 -37.84 -23.53
C GLY A 30 39.97 -36.64 -22.89
N GLN A 31 40.33 -35.63 -23.68
CA GLN A 31 40.93 -34.38 -23.16
C GLN A 31 39.98 -33.62 -22.25
N TYR A 32 38.67 -33.63 -22.56
CA TYR A 32 37.65 -33.03 -21.70
C TYR A 32 37.54 -33.80 -20.40
N ALA A 33 37.43 -35.13 -20.41
CA ALA A 33 37.30 -35.95 -19.22
C ALA A 33 38.46 -35.72 -18.23
N GLU A 34 39.69 -35.68 -18.73
CA GLU A 34 40.88 -35.40 -17.91
C GLU A 34 40.84 -33.97 -17.36
N SER A 35 40.55 -32.98 -18.20
CA SER A 35 40.49 -31.57 -17.80
C SER A 35 39.34 -31.32 -16.82
N LYS A 36 38.18 -31.98 -17.04
CA LYS A 36 37.03 -31.93 -16.12
C LYS A 36 37.41 -32.44 -14.74
N ASN A 37 38.02 -33.61 -14.69
CA ASN A 37 38.41 -34.22 -13.41
C ASN A 37 39.40 -33.32 -12.64
N ARG A 38 40.43 -32.82 -13.31
CA ARG A 38 41.41 -31.90 -12.72
C ARG A 38 40.75 -30.61 -12.23
N PHE A 39 39.84 -30.03 -13.01
CA PHE A 39 39.09 -28.85 -12.68
C PHE A 39 38.26 -29.08 -11.41
N LEU A 40 37.46 -30.14 -11.34
CA LEU A 40 36.60 -30.47 -10.22
C LEU A 40 37.41 -30.68 -8.93
N ILE A 41 38.50 -31.47 -8.99
CA ILE A 41 39.36 -31.71 -7.82
C ILE A 41 39.99 -30.41 -7.32
N THR A 42 40.50 -29.56 -8.22
CA THR A 42 41.12 -28.30 -7.81
C THR A 42 40.12 -27.34 -7.14
N HIS A 43 39.01 -27.08 -7.82
CA HIS A 43 37.99 -26.18 -7.28
C HIS A 43 37.38 -26.72 -6.00
N TYR A 44 37.17 -28.02 -5.85
CA TYR A 44 36.64 -28.62 -4.63
C TYR A 44 37.64 -28.45 -3.45
N LYS A 45 38.91 -28.69 -3.64
CA LYS A 45 39.95 -28.46 -2.65
C LYS A 45 40.01 -26.97 -2.23
N GLU A 46 39.97 -26.06 -3.19
CA GLU A 46 39.96 -24.61 -2.94
C GLU A 46 38.70 -24.19 -2.19
N ALA A 47 37.54 -24.76 -2.54
CA ALA A 47 36.29 -24.51 -1.83
C ALA A 47 36.36 -24.94 -0.36
N GLN A 48 36.87 -26.15 -0.09
CA GLN A 48 37.04 -26.65 1.28
C GLN A 48 38.01 -25.77 2.08
N GLN A 49 39.15 -25.39 1.53
CA GLN A 49 40.10 -24.49 2.17
C GLN A 49 39.49 -23.12 2.51
N ASN A 50 38.68 -22.57 1.58
CA ASN A 50 38.00 -21.31 1.81
C ASN A 50 36.90 -21.44 2.88
N LEU A 51 36.17 -22.56 2.96
CA LEU A 51 35.21 -22.83 4.04
C LEU A 51 35.91 -22.94 5.41
N ASP A 52 37.05 -23.67 5.45
CA ASP A 52 37.86 -23.82 6.70
C ASP A 52 38.35 -22.45 7.21
N ASN A 53 38.68 -21.55 6.28
CA ASN A 53 39.09 -20.19 6.57
C ASN A 53 37.91 -19.19 6.72
N GLU A 54 36.68 -19.68 6.74
CA GLU A 54 35.46 -18.88 6.81
C GLU A 54 35.30 -17.84 5.68
N ASN A 55 36.00 -18.07 4.56
CA ASN A 55 35.89 -17.23 3.37
C ASN A 55 34.75 -17.73 2.45
N PHE A 56 33.53 -17.59 2.98
CA PHE A 56 32.31 -18.15 2.34
C PHE A 56 32.08 -17.66 0.91
N GLY A 57 32.37 -16.38 0.63
CA GLY A 57 32.16 -15.82 -0.71
C GLY A 57 33.15 -16.35 -1.75
N ALA A 58 34.37 -16.76 -1.37
CA ALA A 58 35.32 -17.43 -2.27
C ALA A 58 34.91 -18.90 -2.44
N ALA A 59 34.52 -19.59 -1.37
CA ALA A 59 34.03 -20.97 -1.45
C ALA A 59 32.82 -21.07 -2.36
N GLU A 60 31.85 -20.16 -2.27
CA GLU A 60 30.66 -20.08 -3.11
C GLU A 60 31.03 -20.09 -4.60
N LYS A 61 31.99 -19.25 -5.03
CA LYS A 61 32.43 -19.15 -6.43
C LYS A 61 33.00 -20.47 -6.94
N HIS A 62 33.83 -21.13 -6.14
CA HIS A 62 34.42 -22.42 -6.54
C HIS A 62 33.34 -23.51 -6.61
N LEU A 63 32.40 -23.54 -5.66
CA LEU A 63 31.30 -24.51 -5.65
C LEU A 63 30.31 -24.29 -6.80
N GLU A 64 29.97 -23.05 -7.12
CA GLU A 64 29.17 -22.73 -8.30
C GLU A 64 29.84 -23.18 -9.60
N ALA A 65 31.16 -23.00 -9.71
CA ALA A 65 31.94 -23.49 -10.86
C ALA A 65 31.87 -25.03 -10.98
N ILE A 66 31.95 -25.74 -9.86
CA ILE A 66 31.79 -27.21 -9.83
C ILE A 66 30.40 -27.62 -10.30
N ILE A 67 29.37 -27.05 -9.71
CA ILE A 67 27.95 -27.41 -9.99
C ILE A 67 27.58 -27.11 -11.44
N ASN A 68 28.14 -26.06 -12.04
CA ASN A 68 27.93 -25.75 -13.45
C ASN A 68 28.52 -26.81 -14.36
N VAL A 69 29.59 -27.51 -13.95
CA VAL A 69 30.28 -28.57 -14.73
C VAL A 69 29.70 -29.94 -14.38
N ASP A 70 29.46 -30.20 -13.12
CA ASP A 70 28.91 -31.46 -12.60
C ASP A 70 28.06 -31.23 -11.35
N PRO A 71 26.73 -31.11 -11.50
CA PRO A 71 25.82 -30.88 -10.40
C PRO A 71 25.80 -31.98 -9.32
N THR A 72 26.35 -33.16 -9.64
CA THR A 72 26.35 -34.35 -8.76
C THR A 72 27.72 -34.63 -8.14
N TYR A 73 28.69 -33.71 -8.32
CA TYR A 73 30.04 -33.92 -7.83
C TYR A 73 30.11 -33.86 -6.31
N GLU A 74 30.49 -35.00 -5.70
CA GLU A 74 30.63 -35.14 -4.25
C GLU A 74 29.44 -34.46 -3.49
N ASN A 75 29.74 -33.75 -2.40
CA ASN A 75 28.77 -32.96 -1.64
C ASN A 75 28.86 -31.45 -1.99
N ALA A 76 29.26 -31.09 -3.22
CA ALA A 76 29.44 -29.70 -3.62
C ALA A 76 28.17 -28.85 -3.45
N TRP A 77 26.98 -29.44 -3.67
CA TRP A 77 25.72 -28.75 -3.46
C TRP A 77 25.48 -28.43 -1.99
N GLU A 78 25.75 -29.35 -1.07
CA GLU A 78 25.61 -29.15 0.36
C GLU A 78 26.56 -28.07 0.88
N LEU A 79 27.84 -28.11 0.39
CA LEU A 79 28.82 -27.08 0.72
C LEU A 79 28.43 -25.70 0.17
N LEU A 80 27.82 -25.64 -1.02
CA LEU A 80 27.28 -24.39 -1.58
C LEU A 80 26.16 -23.82 -0.71
N VAL A 81 25.27 -24.66 -0.23
CA VAL A 81 24.21 -24.23 0.71
C VAL A 81 24.87 -23.67 1.99
N ILE A 82 25.88 -24.33 2.53
CA ILE A 82 26.61 -23.84 3.71
C ILE A 82 27.26 -22.48 3.42
N SER A 83 27.97 -22.34 2.30
CA SER A 83 28.66 -21.10 1.95
C SER A 83 27.71 -19.90 1.78
N LYS A 84 26.50 -20.14 1.26
CA LYS A 84 25.46 -19.11 1.12
C LYS A 84 24.74 -18.82 2.43
N CYS A 85 24.44 -19.83 3.21
CA CYS A 85 23.58 -19.68 4.39
C CYS A 85 24.34 -19.29 5.66
N GLU A 86 25.56 -19.77 5.88
CA GLU A 86 26.28 -19.56 7.15
C GLU A 86 26.54 -18.08 7.49
N PRO A 87 26.99 -17.23 6.56
CA PRO A 87 27.19 -15.80 6.87
C PRO A 87 25.88 -15.10 7.27
N ILE A 88 24.79 -15.45 6.59
CA ILE A 88 23.45 -14.89 6.86
C ILE A 88 22.96 -15.40 8.22
N TYR A 89 23.17 -16.66 8.53
CA TYR A 89 22.78 -17.28 9.79
C TYR A 89 23.49 -16.63 10.97
N ARG A 90 24.81 -16.43 10.90
CA ARG A 90 25.57 -15.73 11.92
C ARG A 90 25.11 -14.29 12.11
N THR A 91 24.85 -13.60 10.99
CA THR A 91 24.28 -12.24 11.03
C THR A 91 22.92 -12.23 11.73
N GLY A 92 22.04 -13.18 11.42
CA GLY A 92 20.73 -13.32 12.06
C GLY A 92 20.84 -13.55 13.57
N LYS A 93 21.73 -14.45 13.99
CA LYS A 93 22.00 -14.71 15.42
C LYS A 93 22.54 -13.49 16.16
N ASN A 94 23.46 -12.76 15.55
CA ASN A 94 23.97 -11.52 16.10
C ASN A 94 22.84 -10.48 16.28
N LEU A 95 21.98 -10.32 15.28
CA LEU A 95 20.83 -9.43 15.36
C LEU A 95 19.88 -9.84 16.50
N MET A 96 19.64 -11.14 16.71
CA MET A 96 18.87 -11.65 17.85
C MET A 96 19.49 -11.26 19.19
N ALA A 97 20.81 -11.41 19.32
CA ALA A 97 21.56 -11.02 20.52
C ALA A 97 21.47 -9.52 20.83
N TYR A 98 21.43 -8.68 19.80
CA TYR A 98 21.22 -7.23 19.93
C TYR A 98 19.73 -6.82 19.98
N GLN A 99 18.80 -7.78 20.14
CA GLN A 99 17.34 -7.56 20.18
C GLN A 99 16.76 -6.91 18.92
N LYS A 100 17.46 -7.00 17.80
CA LYS A 100 16.98 -6.56 16.48
C LYS A 100 16.18 -7.65 15.79
N TYR A 101 15.04 -7.97 16.39
CA TYR A 101 14.25 -9.16 16.03
C TYR A 101 13.66 -9.09 14.62
N ARG A 102 13.18 -7.92 14.18
CA ARG A 102 12.64 -7.76 12.83
C ARG A 102 13.70 -7.94 11.76
N SER A 103 14.86 -7.34 12.01
CA SER A 103 16.03 -7.49 11.14
C SER A 103 16.51 -8.93 11.08
N ALA A 104 16.56 -9.64 12.23
CA ALA A 104 16.91 -11.06 12.32
C ALA A 104 15.93 -11.95 11.52
N TYR A 105 14.63 -11.72 11.66
CA TYR A 105 13.59 -12.44 10.92
C TYR A 105 13.85 -12.43 9.41
N TYR A 106 14.15 -11.27 8.85
CA TYR A 106 14.42 -11.17 7.41
C TYR A 106 15.71 -11.87 6.99
N GLN A 107 16.73 -11.95 7.86
CA GLN A 107 17.92 -12.75 7.55
C GLN A 107 17.57 -14.25 7.52
N PHE A 108 16.86 -14.75 8.52
CA PHE A 108 16.42 -16.14 8.54
C PHE A 108 15.48 -16.49 7.38
N GLN A 109 14.61 -15.55 6.99
CA GLN A 109 13.77 -15.73 5.81
C GLN A 109 14.57 -15.89 4.52
N LYS A 110 15.69 -15.17 4.36
CA LYS A 110 16.59 -15.32 3.21
C LYS A 110 17.19 -16.74 3.17
N ILE A 111 17.59 -17.28 4.32
CA ILE A 111 18.12 -18.63 4.42
C ILE A 111 17.07 -19.65 3.99
N LEU A 112 15.83 -19.54 4.50
CA LEU A 112 14.75 -20.45 4.16
C LEU A 112 14.34 -20.40 2.68
N ASN A 113 14.63 -19.31 1.98
CA ASN A 113 14.48 -19.24 0.53
C ASN A 113 15.57 -20.01 -0.22
N ILE A 114 16.73 -20.27 0.41
CA ILE A 114 17.83 -21.07 -0.16
C ILE A 114 17.69 -22.52 0.26
N SER A 115 17.49 -22.78 1.56
CA SER A 115 17.35 -24.11 2.14
C SER A 115 16.33 -24.11 3.26
N GLN A 116 15.28 -24.96 3.14
CA GLN A 116 14.19 -25.06 4.10
C GLN A 116 14.59 -25.79 5.41
N THR A 117 15.73 -26.48 5.40
CA THR A 117 16.19 -27.35 6.49
C THR A 117 17.55 -26.93 7.05
N TYR A 118 17.98 -25.70 6.80
CA TYR A 118 19.28 -25.23 7.26
C TYR A 118 19.23 -24.96 8.78
N LYS A 119 19.92 -25.81 9.55
CA LYS A 119 20.02 -25.73 11.03
C LYS A 119 18.64 -25.46 11.68
N ASP A 120 18.62 -24.69 12.74
CA ASP A 120 17.44 -24.23 13.51
C ASP A 120 16.86 -22.89 12.97
N THR A 121 17.05 -22.60 11.68
CA THR A 121 16.68 -21.32 11.07
C THR A 121 15.18 -21.04 11.16
N ARG A 122 14.34 -22.10 11.07
CA ARG A 122 12.88 -21.96 11.13
C ARG A 122 12.46 -21.54 12.54
N GLU A 123 12.98 -22.20 13.55
CA GLU A 123 12.72 -21.91 14.96
C GLU A 123 13.17 -20.50 15.31
N LEU A 124 14.38 -20.12 14.91
CA LEU A 124 14.91 -18.77 15.12
C LEU A 124 14.11 -17.70 14.39
N LYS A 125 13.60 -17.99 13.19
CA LYS A 125 12.72 -17.06 12.48
C LYS A 125 11.41 -16.84 13.22
N ASP A 126 10.82 -17.92 13.72
CA ASP A 126 9.54 -17.87 14.43
C ASP A 126 9.72 -17.15 15.79
N GLU A 127 10.82 -17.40 16.49
CA GLU A 127 11.20 -16.66 17.70
C GLU A 127 11.40 -15.17 17.41
N ALA A 128 12.11 -14.83 16.32
CA ALA A 128 12.32 -13.45 15.91
C ALA A 128 10.99 -12.76 15.55
N LEU A 129 10.07 -13.47 14.90
CA LEU A 129 8.73 -12.97 14.61
C LEU A 129 7.95 -12.68 15.90
N GLU A 130 7.94 -13.63 16.83
CA GLU A 130 7.21 -13.49 18.10
C GLU A 130 7.74 -12.31 18.94
N LYS A 131 9.06 -12.20 19.08
CA LYS A 131 9.70 -11.12 19.83
C LYS A 131 9.58 -9.75 19.16
N GLY A 132 9.63 -9.71 17.82
CA GLY A 132 9.52 -8.48 17.03
C GLY A 132 8.08 -8.02 16.77
N MET A 133 7.08 -8.84 17.14
CA MET A 133 5.67 -8.55 16.91
C MET A 133 5.16 -7.46 17.84
N LEU A 134 4.42 -6.50 17.30
CA LEU A 134 3.69 -5.47 18.01
C LEU A 134 2.19 -5.70 17.84
N THR A 135 1.52 -6.05 18.93
CA THR A 135 0.08 -6.20 18.98
C THR A 135 -0.56 -4.95 19.55
N ILE A 136 -1.45 -4.33 18.79
CA ILE A 136 -2.03 -3.02 19.10
C ILE A 136 -3.53 -3.16 19.33
N ALA A 137 -4.03 -2.60 20.42
CA ALA A 137 -5.46 -2.40 20.64
C ALA A 137 -5.81 -0.92 20.66
N PHE A 138 -6.90 -0.56 19.99
CA PHE A 138 -7.47 0.79 20.11
C PHE A 138 -8.22 0.90 21.43
N LEU A 139 -7.91 1.93 22.21
CA LEU A 139 -8.69 2.21 23.42
C LEU A 139 -10.04 2.83 23.03
N PRO A 140 -11.13 2.32 23.61
CA PRO A 140 -12.44 2.89 23.34
C PRO A 140 -12.56 4.30 23.93
N VAL A 141 -13.29 5.16 23.24
CA VAL A 141 -13.74 6.45 23.79
C VAL A 141 -15.12 6.29 24.46
N ASN A 142 -15.46 7.21 25.35
CA ASN A 142 -16.77 7.22 26.01
C ASN A 142 -17.90 7.27 24.96
N ASN A 143 -18.97 6.49 25.17
CA ASN A 143 -20.15 6.43 24.30
C ASN A 143 -20.87 7.80 24.16
N GLN A 144 -20.65 8.73 25.07
CA GLN A 144 -21.16 10.11 24.99
C GLN A 144 -20.29 11.04 24.13
N TYR A 145 -19.21 10.51 23.51
CA TYR A 145 -18.34 11.31 22.69
C TYR A 145 -19.07 11.81 21.44
N ARG A 146 -19.16 13.15 21.32
CA ARG A 146 -19.94 13.84 20.25
C ARG A 146 -19.59 13.36 18.83
N TYR A 147 -18.36 12.92 18.61
CA TYR A 147 -17.86 12.49 17.30
C TYR A 147 -17.64 10.98 17.22
N LEU A 148 -18.38 10.20 18.03
CA LEU A 148 -18.18 8.75 18.14
C LEU A 148 -18.27 8.02 16.79
N SER A 149 -19.24 8.36 15.94
CA SER A 149 -19.40 7.76 14.62
C SER A 149 -18.18 8.04 13.72
N PHE A 150 -17.70 9.27 13.72
CA PHE A 150 -16.51 9.67 12.96
C PHE A 150 -15.25 8.98 13.50
N TYR A 151 -15.09 8.95 14.82
CA TYR A 151 -14.01 8.21 15.50
C TYR A 151 -14.01 6.72 15.10
N ASN A 152 -15.15 6.05 15.23
CA ASN A 152 -15.27 4.63 14.89
C ASN A 152 -14.97 4.36 13.41
N SER A 153 -15.35 5.25 12.51
CA SER A 153 -15.02 5.14 11.10
C SER A 153 -13.52 5.20 10.86
N ILE A 154 -12.79 6.09 11.53
CA ILE A 154 -11.32 6.19 11.46
C ILE A 154 -10.68 4.92 12.02
N VAL A 155 -11.11 4.46 13.19
CA VAL A 155 -10.59 3.25 13.83
C VAL A 155 -10.79 2.04 12.93
N ASN A 156 -11.99 1.84 12.38
CA ASN A 156 -12.30 0.70 11.53
C ASN A 156 -11.51 0.73 10.21
N ASP A 157 -11.39 1.88 9.56
CA ASP A 157 -10.60 2.00 8.34
C ASP A 157 -9.09 1.81 8.61
N THR A 158 -8.58 2.31 9.75
CA THR A 158 -7.20 2.06 10.18
C THR A 158 -6.95 0.56 10.40
N LYS A 159 -7.85 -0.14 11.11
CA LYS A 159 -7.77 -1.59 11.31
C LYS A 159 -7.70 -2.33 9.97
N GLN A 160 -8.60 -2.01 9.05
CA GLN A 160 -8.62 -2.64 7.72
C GLN A 160 -7.33 -2.39 6.92
N ARG A 161 -6.79 -1.19 6.96
CA ARG A 161 -5.53 -0.84 6.27
C ARG A 161 -4.36 -1.63 6.83
N VAL A 162 -4.22 -1.69 8.15
CA VAL A 162 -3.15 -2.46 8.80
C VAL A 162 -3.28 -3.95 8.47
N GLN A 163 -4.50 -4.51 8.50
CA GLN A 163 -4.72 -5.91 8.12
C GLN A 163 -4.39 -6.19 6.66
N LYS A 164 -4.81 -5.31 5.74
CA LYS A 164 -4.53 -5.45 4.29
C LYS A 164 -3.04 -5.33 3.96
N ALA A 165 -2.28 -4.57 4.74
CA ALA A 165 -0.84 -4.43 4.53
C ALA A 165 -0.06 -5.73 4.76
N ASN A 166 -0.68 -6.73 5.43
CA ASN A 166 -0.11 -8.04 5.72
C ASN A 166 1.31 -7.98 6.33
N ASN A 167 1.58 -6.95 7.14
CA ASN A 167 2.84 -6.81 7.86
C ASN A 167 2.93 -7.91 8.93
N PRO A 168 3.97 -8.75 8.95
CA PRO A 168 4.08 -9.82 9.92
C PRO A 168 4.20 -9.31 11.36
N PHE A 169 4.76 -8.11 11.54
CA PHE A 169 5.11 -7.56 12.87
C PHE A 169 4.05 -6.65 13.48
N VAL A 170 3.02 -6.25 12.74
CA VAL A 170 1.99 -5.35 13.28
C VAL A 170 0.64 -6.02 13.17
N LYS A 171 0.03 -6.29 14.32
CA LYS A 171 -1.28 -6.94 14.44
C LYS A 171 -2.22 -6.06 15.25
N ILE A 172 -3.47 -5.97 14.80
CA ILE A 172 -4.53 -5.30 15.55
C ILE A 172 -5.33 -6.34 16.32
N VAL A 173 -5.48 -6.12 17.62
CA VAL A 173 -6.31 -6.94 18.53
C VAL A 173 -7.60 -6.18 18.83
N ASN A 174 -8.73 -6.88 18.80
CA ASN A 174 -10.01 -6.32 19.20
C ASN A 174 -10.25 -6.64 20.69
N LEU A 175 -10.28 -5.60 21.51
CA LEU A 175 -10.46 -5.76 22.98
C LEU A 175 -11.83 -6.39 23.35
N ASP A 176 -12.89 -6.06 22.62
CA ASP A 176 -14.24 -6.57 22.91
C ASP A 176 -14.29 -8.10 22.80
N ASN A 177 -13.65 -8.65 21.78
CA ASN A 177 -13.61 -10.10 21.58
C ASN A 177 -12.60 -10.79 22.52
N THR A 178 -11.55 -10.08 22.94
CA THR A 178 -10.50 -10.64 23.81
C THR A 178 -11.05 -10.99 25.18
N GLN A 179 -11.92 -10.15 25.75
CA GLN A 179 -12.53 -10.43 27.06
C GLN A 179 -13.45 -11.64 26.98
N GLN A 180 -14.27 -11.75 25.93
CA GLN A 180 -15.14 -12.92 25.72
C GLN A 180 -14.32 -14.21 25.56
N MET A 181 -13.24 -14.15 24.76
CA MET A 181 -12.33 -15.29 24.58
C MET A 181 -11.66 -15.72 25.89
N LEU A 182 -11.23 -14.76 26.73
CA LEU A 182 -10.68 -15.04 28.06
C LEU A 182 -11.70 -15.70 28.98
N ASP A 183 -12.92 -15.23 28.97
CA ASP A 183 -14.01 -15.79 29.77
C ASP A 183 -14.38 -17.20 29.29
N GLU A 184 -14.39 -17.45 27.99
CA GLU A 184 -14.58 -18.77 27.40
C GLU A 184 -13.44 -19.75 27.76
N GLN A 185 -12.18 -19.27 27.68
CA GLN A 185 -11.03 -20.09 28.11
C GLN A 185 -11.07 -20.44 29.58
N ARG A 186 -11.41 -19.48 30.46
CA ARG A 186 -11.58 -19.77 31.91
C ARG A 186 -12.67 -20.80 32.16
N ARG A 187 -13.82 -20.68 31.47
CA ARG A 187 -14.90 -21.66 31.56
C ARG A 187 -14.46 -23.05 31.10
N ALA A 188 -13.77 -23.11 29.94
CA ALA A 188 -13.30 -24.38 29.41
C ALA A 188 -12.28 -25.08 30.34
N MET A 189 -11.33 -24.35 30.91
CA MET A 189 -10.39 -24.85 31.92
C MET A 189 -11.13 -25.38 33.15
N GLN A 190 -12.19 -24.67 33.58
CA GLN A 190 -13.00 -25.08 34.73
C GLN A 190 -13.74 -26.41 34.48
N TYR A 191 -14.09 -26.72 33.22
CA TYR A 191 -14.76 -27.95 32.81
C TYR A 191 -13.82 -29.02 32.23
N GLY A 192 -12.50 -28.82 32.31
CA GLY A 192 -11.51 -29.78 31.77
C GLY A 192 -11.56 -29.96 30.24
N LEU A 193 -12.13 -29.00 29.51
CA LEU A 193 -12.22 -29.01 28.05
C LEU A 193 -10.98 -28.36 27.45
N GLU A 194 -10.27 -29.09 26.59
CA GLU A 194 -9.24 -28.48 25.73
C GLU A 194 -9.92 -27.65 24.63
N LEU A 195 -9.88 -26.32 24.76
CA LEU A 195 -10.27 -25.46 23.66
C LEU A 195 -9.16 -25.48 22.61
N ARG A 196 -9.48 -25.91 21.40
CA ARG A 196 -8.64 -25.76 20.19
C ARG A 196 -8.64 -24.31 19.67
N THR A 197 -8.83 -23.34 20.53
CA THR A 197 -8.66 -21.92 20.20
C THR A 197 -7.18 -21.61 20.29
N GLY A 198 -6.62 -21.03 19.23
CA GLY A 198 -5.22 -20.61 19.21
C GLY A 198 -4.88 -19.74 20.43
N ALA A 199 -3.61 -19.70 20.80
CA ALA A 199 -3.13 -18.89 21.93
C ALA A 199 -3.61 -17.44 21.79
N ILE A 200 -4.15 -16.88 22.89
CA ILE A 200 -4.51 -15.45 22.93
C ILE A 200 -3.22 -14.66 22.84
N ILE A 201 -3.09 -13.89 21.77
CA ILE A 201 -1.96 -13.00 21.58
C ILE A 201 -2.15 -11.80 22.51
N PRO A 202 -1.28 -11.58 23.51
CA PRO A 202 -1.42 -10.48 24.43
C PRO A 202 -1.25 -9.12 23.71
N VAL A 203 -2.01 -8.12 24.14
CA VAL A 203 -1.84 -6.74 23.67
C VAL A 203 -0.55 -6.19 24.24
N ARG A 204 0.35 -5.71 23.37
CA ARG A 204 1.63 -5.10 23.76
C ARG A 204 1.58 -3.58 23.81
N ALA A 205 0.68 -2.98 23.04
CA ALA A 205 0.51 -1.53 23.03
C ALA A 205 -0.95 -1.11 22.88
N HIS A 206 -1.28 0.01 23.49
CA HIS A 206 -2.57 0.67 23.31
C HIS A 206 -2.41 1.90 22.41
N LEU A 207 -3.31 2.05 21.45
CA LEU A 207 -3.43 3.26 20.64
C LEU A 207 -4.57 4.11 21.18
N LEU A 208 -4.23 5.30 21.65
CA LEU A 208 -5.17 6.35 22.01
C LEU A 208 -5.30 7.26 20.80
N LEU A 209 -6.53 7.56 20.41
CA LEU A 209 -6.83 8.51 19.36
C LEU A 209 -7.82 9.53 19.90
N SER A 210 -7.59 10.81 19.67
CA SER A 210 -8.53 11.87 19.94
C SER A 210 -8.71 12.79 18.74
N ILE A 211 -9.92 13.35 18.60
CA ILE A 211 -10.26 14.32 17.57
C ILE A 211 -10.56 15.63 18.26
N GLU A 212 -9.82 16.67 17.90
CA GLU A 212 -9.92 17.97 18.51
C GLU A 212 -10.33 19.05 17.49
N ASN A 213 -11.05 20.03 18.01
CA ASN A 213 -11.43 21.24 17.27
C ASN A 213 -12.08 20.98 15.90
N PRO A 214 -13.00 20.02 15.76
CA PRO A 214 -13.69 19.82 14.51
C PRO A 214 -14.57 21.03 14.22
N LYS A 215 -14.37 21.65 13.04
CA LYS A 215 -15.06 22.88 12.65
C LYS A 215 -15.46 22.84 11.19
N LEU A 216 -16.76 23.02 10.96
CA LEU A 216 -17.32 23.26 9.63
C LEU A 216 -17.42 24.78 9.39
N ASN A 217 -16.71 25.28 8.41
CA ASN A 217 -16.82 26.66 7.95
C ASN A 217 -17.56 26.67 6.61
N VAL A 218 -18.63 27.42 6.52
CA VAL A 218 -19.45 27.53 5.32
C VAL A 218 -19.44 29.00 4.88
N SER A 219 -19.08 29.29 3.63
CA SER A 219 -19.12 30.64 3.09
C SER A 219 -20.55 31.10 2.87
N THR A 220 -20.74 32.40 2.73
CA THR A 220 -22.03 32.97 2.26
C THR A 220 -22.22 32.58 0.79
N MET A 221 -23.48 32.45 0.37
CA MET A 221 -23.83 32.26 -1.03
C MET A 221 -23.49 33.53 -1.81
N GLN A 222 -22.64 33.42 -2.80
CA GLN A 222 -22.38 34.48 -3.76
C GLN A 222 -23.32 34.32 -4.94
N THR A 223 -23.97 35.41 -5.35
CA THR A 223 -24.90 35.44 -6.48
C THR A 223 -24.46 36.53 -7.44
N ILE A 224 -24.21 36.17 -8.67
CA ILE A 224 -23.82 37.10 -9.72
C ILE A 224 -24.88 37.06 -10.83
N LYS A 225 -25.54 38.18 -11.04
CA LYS A 225 -26.54 38.34 -12.13
C LYS A 225 -25.78 38.57 -13.44
N LYS A 226 -26.07 37.75 -14.44
CA LYS A 226 -25.44 37.81 -15.77
C LYS A 226 -26.47 37.93 -16.88
N LYS A 227 -26.05 38.46 -18.02
CA LYS A 227 -26.82 38.48 -19.24
C LYS A 227 -26.59 37.19 -20.03
N GLY A 228 -27.62 36.69 -20.69
CA GLY A 228 -27.57 35.52 -21.52
C GLY A 228 -28.77 35.43 -22.47
N PHE A 229 -28.90 34.25 -23.07
CA PHE A 229 -29.96 33.98 -24.03
C PHE A 229 -30.54 32.60 -23.78
N ILE A 230 -31.86 32.45 -24.05
CA ILE A 230 -32.47 31.13 -24.21
C ILE A 230 -32.57 30.87 -25.70
N LYS A 231 -32.00 29.77 -26.15
CA LYS A 231 -32.09 29.28 -27.54
C LYS A 231 -33.41 28.54 -27.75
N GLU A 232 -34.17 28.97 -28.70
CA GLU A 232 -35.40 28.29 -29.15
C GLU A 232 -35.26 27.87 -30.62
N GLU A 233 -35.47 26.62 -30.89
CA GLU A 233 -35.56 26.10 -32.24
C GLU A 233 -37.02 25.99 -32.67
N LEU A 234 -37.41 26.79 -33.64
CA LEU A 234 -38.76 26.81 -34.17
C LEU A 234 -39.02 25.59 -35.10
N PRO A 235 -40.30 25.22 -35.36
CA PRO A 235 -40.63 24.07 -36.21
C PRO A 235 -40.05 24.12 -37.64
N ASN A 236 -39.76 25.33 -38.12
CA ASN A 236 -39.13 25.57 -39.43
C ASN A 236 -37.59 25.51 -39.36
N LYS A 237 -37.00 25.02 -38.28
CA LYS A 237 -35.56 24.96 -37.99
C LYS A 237 -34.87 26.31 -37.86
N THR A 238 -35.63 27.42 -37.79
CA THR A 238 -35.06 28.73 -37.49
C THR A 238 -34.73 28.83 -36.02
N ILE A 239 -33.54 29.34 -35.69
CA ILE A 239 -33.08 29.56 -34.32
C ILE A 239 -33.43 30.97 -33.89
N LYS A 240 -34.09 31.08 -32.75
CA LYS A 240 -34.36 32.35 -32.09
C LYS A 240 -33.69 32.43 -30.74
N TYR A 241 -33.10 33.58 -30.41
CA TYR A 241 -32.44 33.85 -29.16
C TYR A 241 -33.22 34.87 -28.35
N HIS A 242 -33.67 34.47 -27.14
CA HIS A 242 -34.43 35.32 -26.23
C HIS A 242 -33.49 35.91 -25.16
N LYS A 243 -33.38 37.24 -25.05
CA LYS A 243 -32.61 37.92 -24.04
C LYS A 243 -33.12 37.62 -22.64
N VAL A 244 -32.26 37.14 -21.75
CA VAL A 244 -32.59 36.83 -20.38
C VAL A 244 -31.50 37.30 -19.43
N TYR A 245 -31.87 37.45 -18.16
CA TYR A 245 -30.92 37.48 -17.07
C TYR A 245 -30.95 36.14 -16.39
N TYR A 246 -29.80 35.63 -16.02
CA TYR A 246 -29.65 34.46 -15.19
C TYR A 246 -28.71 34.75 -14.02
N ASN A 247 -28.79 33.96 -12.98
CA ASN A 247 -27.92 34.07 -11.84
C ASN A 247 -26.92 32.91 -11.81
N GLU A 248 -25.64 33.22 -11.56
CA GLU A 248 -24.66 32.23 -11.15
C GLU A 248 -24.53 32.27 -9.63
N TYR A 249 -24.58 31.11 -9.03
CA TYR A 249 -24.49 30.90 -7.61
C TYR A 249 -23.22 30.12 -7.28
N SER A 250 -22.46 30.59 -6.30
CA SER A 250 -21.31 29.86 -5.79
C SER A 250 -21.30 29.87 -4.26
N ARG A 251 -20.88 28.75 -3.70
CA ARG A 251 -20.71 28.57 -2.27
C ARG A 251 -19.65 27.53 -2.01
N SER A 252 -18.86 27.73 -0.96
CA SER A 252 -17.85 26.76 -0.53
C SER A 252 -18.01 26.43 0.94
N GLN A 253 -17.49 25.26 1.31
CA GLN A 253 -17.35 24.88 2.70
C GLN A 253 -16.03 24.12 2.93
N THR A 254 -15.55 24.18 4.15
CA THR A 254 -14.37 23.46 4.62
C THR A 254 -14.68 22.84 5.97
N TYR A 255 -14.37 21.57 6.11
CA TYR A 255 -14.37 20.87 7.40
C TYR A 255 -12.93 20.62 7.81
N ARG A 256 -12.55 21.05 9.01
CA ARG A 256 -11.19 20.92 9.55
C ARG A 256 -11.25 20.30 10.94
N CYS A 257 -10.36 19.37 11.22
CA CYS A 257 -10.13 18.85 12.56
C CYS A 257 -8.65 18.55 12.78
N THR A 258 -8.23 18.60 14.03
CA THR A 258 -6.92 18.08 14.48
C THR A 258 -7.14 16.71 15.09
N PHE A 259 -6.31 15.75 14.76
CA PHE A 259 -6.30 14.46 15.40
C PHE A 259 -4.96 14.24 16.08
N LEU A 260 -5.03 13.64 17.26
CA LEU A 260 -3.89 13.28 18.10
C LEU A 260 -3.88 11.78 18.25
N TYR A 261 -2.72 11.17 18.26
CA TYR A 261 -2.59 9.75 18.52
C TYR A 261 -1.32 9.47 19.34
N ASP A 262 -1.48 8.57 20.31
CA ASP A 262 -0.40 8.05 21.15
C ASP A 262 -0.45 6.54 21.14
N LEU A 263 0.67 5.90 20.75
CA LEU A 263 0.89 4.47 20.95
C LEU A 263 1.68 4.29 22.23
N ARG A 264 1.12 3.59 23.21
CA ARG A 264 1.73 3.39 24.53
C ARG A 264 1.97 1.92 24.81
N SER A 265 3.15 1.60 25.31
CA SER A 265 3.46 0.25 25.80
C SER A 265 2.53 -0.12 26.96
N VAL A 266 1.96 -1.31 26.92
CA VAL A 266 1.15 -1.84 28.02
C VAL A 266 2.03 -2.19 29.22
N GLU A 267 3.24 -2.68 28.97
CA GLU A 267 4.16 -3.14 30.01
C GLU A 267 4.78 -1.97 30.78
N SER A 268 5.30 -0.97 30.07
CA SER A 268 6.06 0.14 30.68
C SER A 268 5.30 1.45 30.80
N GLY A 269 4.14 1.58 30.11
CA GLY A 269 3.41 2.84 30.01
C GLY A 269 4.08 3.91 29.14
N LEU A 270 5.26 3.62 28.59
CA LEU A 270 6.01 4.56 27.75
C LEU A 270 5.29 4.84 26.43
N ILE A 271 5.38 6.07 25.98
CA ILE A 271 4.93 6.47 24.66
C ILE A 271 5.93 5.96 23.63
N LEU A 272 5.49 5.03 22.79
CA LEU A 272 6.30 4.44 21.71
C LEU A 272 6.26 5.30 20.46
N LEU A 273 5.11 5.90 20.17
CA LEU A 273 4.88 6.76 19.03
C LEU A 273 3.79 7.76 19.39
N SER A 274 4.00 9.02 19.07
CA SER A 274 2.96 10.05 19.19
C SER A 274 2.94 10.94 17.95
N GLY A 275 1.82 11.57 17.71
CA GLY A 275 1.69 12.52 16.62
C GLY A 275 0.40 13.32 16.68
N SER A 276 0.45 14.47 16.03
CA SER A 276 -0.73 15.26 15.75
C SER A 276 -0.72 15.70 14.30
N SER A 277 -1.89 15.74 13.69
CA SER A 277 -2.03 16.23 12.34
C SER A 277 -3.36 16.93 12.16
N THR A 278 -3.40 17.90 11.27
CA THR A 278 -4.63 18.59 10.89
C THR A 278 -5.12 18.10 9.56
N ALA A 279 -6.33 17.61 9.52
CA ALA A 279 -7.01 17.18 8.30
C ALA A 279 -8.05 18.22 7.88
N THR A 280 -8.14 18.48 6.59
CA THR A 280 -9.10 19.40 5.99
C THR A 280 -9.73 18.73 4.77
N SER A 281 -11.06 18.81 4.68
CA SER A 281 -11.82 18.53 3.46
C SER A 281 -12.51 19.81 2.99
N ALA A 282 -12.64 19.95 1.68
CA ALA A 282 -13.29 21.09 1.06
C ALA A 282 -14.37 20.61 0.09
N ASP A 283 -15.41 21.41 -0.04
CA ASP A 283 -16.49 21.19 -0.98
C ASP A 283 -16.99 22.53 -1.51
N ASN A 284 -17.39 22.56 -2.77
CA ASN A 284 -17.94 23.76 -3.39
C ASN A 284 -19.07 23.42 -4.34
N ILE A 285 -19.97 24.37 -4.50
CA ILE A 285 -20.98 24.37 -5.54
C ILE A 285 -20.83 25.60 -6.41
N HIS A 286 -21.05 25.43 -7.70
CA HIS A 286 -21.14 26.51 -8.66
C HIS A 286 -22.14 26.09 -9.73
N TYR A 287 -23.24 26.84 -9.87
CA TYR A 287 -24.28 26.52 -10.80
C TYR A 287 -24.93 27.78 -11.38
N ALA A 288 -25.54 27.66 -12.55
CA ALA A 288 -26.33 28.73 -13.17
C ALA A 288 -27.81 28.38 -13.17
N TYR A 289 -28.65 29.40 -12.99
CA TYR A 289 -30.11 29.24 -13.02
C TYR A 289 -30.79 30.50 -13.54
N CYS A 290 -31.72 30.30 -14.48
CA CYS A 290 -32.63 31.31 -14.99
C CYS A 290 -34.06 30.98 -14.53
N GLU A 291 -34.63 31.82 -13.72
CA GLU A 291 -35.94 31.60 -13.14
C GLU A 291 -37.04 31.66 -14.21
N GLY A 292 -37.99 30.73 -14.15
CA GLY A 292 -39.16 30.68 -15.02
C GLY A 292 -38.86 30.38 -16.50
N LYS A 293 -37.64 29.87 -16.81
CA LYS A 293 -37.20 29.53 -18.19
C LYS A 293 -36.64 28.12 -18.27
N ASP A 294 -36.64 27.58 -19.50
CA ASP A 294 -35.92 26.33 -19.78
C ASP A 294 -34.41 26.54 -19.72
N ASN A 295 -33.81 26.04 -18.64
CA ASN A 295 -32.38 26.17 -18.42
C ASN A 295 -31.55 25.25 -19.32
N ALA A 296 -32.12 24.21 -19.93
CA ALA A 296 -31.38 23.33 -20.82
C ALA A 296 -30.85 24.04 -22.06
N ASN A 297 -31.51 25.13 -22.47
CA ASN A 297 -31.16 25.95 -23.63
C ASN A 297 -30.54 27.30 -23.26
N LEU A 298 -30.11 27.46 -22.01
CA LEU A 298 -29.45 28.67 -21.55
C LEU A 298 -28.05 28.80 -22.16
N LEU A 299 -27.76 29.99 -22.71
CA LEU A 299 -26.48 30.37 -23.27
C LEU A 299 -25.97 31.63 -22.59
N SER A 300 -24.65 31.72 -22.42
CA SER A 300 -24.02 32.96 -22.02
C SER A 300 -23.95 33.95 -23.20
N GLY A 301 -23.86 35.21 -22.89
CA GLY A 301 -23.70 36.24 -23.92
C GLY A 301 -23.83 37.66 -23.36
N THR A 302 -23.69 38.62 -24.20
CA THR A 302 -23.86 40.02 -23.86
C THR A 302 -24.89 40.67 -24.77
N TRP A 303 -25.70 41.53 -24.19
CA TRP A 303 -26.70 42.30 -24.93
C TRP A 303 -26.96 43.63 -24.26
N GLU A 304 -27.43 44.61 -25.05
CA GLU A 304 -27.89 45.86 -24.55
C GLU A 304 -29.39 46.05 -24.85
N LYS A 305 -30.04 46.81 -24.01
CA LYS A 305 -31.43 47.22 -24.25
C LYS A 305 -31.41 48.34 -25.28
N GLN A 306 -31.95 48.07 -26.47
CA GLN A 306 -32.13 49.12 -27.47
C GLN A 306 -32.99 50.23 -26.95
N LYS A 307 -32.57 51.48 -27.12
CA LYS A 307 -33.34 52.65 -26.74
C LYS A 307 -34.19 53.16 -27.89
N SER A 308 -33.76 52.83 -29.13
CA SER A 308 -34.47 53.15 -30.37
C SER A 308 -34.46 51.94 -31.29
N PRO A 309 -35.51 51.75 -32.14
CA PRO A 309 -35.51 50.73 -33.20
C PRO A 309 -34.34 50.87 -34.19
N PHE A 310 -33.73 52.02 -34.27
CA PHE A 310 -32.58 52.29 -35.19
C PHE A 310 -31.22 52.02 -34.55
N ASP A 311 -31.16 51.68 -33.25
CA ASP A 311 -29.89 51.39 -32.58
C ASP A 311 -29.29 50.08 -33.15
N PRO A 312 -27.98 50.03 -33.37
CA PRO A 312 -27.33 48.84 -33.89
C PRO A 312 -27.48 47.66 -32.90
N ASN A 313 -27.69 46.46 -33.43
CA ASN A 313 -27.73 45.27 -32.60
C ASN A 313 -26.31 44.89 -32.17
N VAL A 314 -26.02 45.02 -30.90
CA VAL A 314 -24.72 44.70 -30.28
C VAL A 314 -24.77 43.33 -29.54
N ASP A 315 -25.77 42.51 -29.82
CA ASP A 315 -25.92 41.21 -29.15
C ASP A 315 -24.81 40.24 -29.56
N LYS A 316 -24.18 39.64 -28.57
CA LYS A 316 -23.19 38.57 -28.76
C LYS A 316 -23.65 37.31 -28.04
N VAL A 317 -24.01 36.32 -28.80
CA VAL A 317 -24.44 34.98 -28.29
C VAL A 317 -23.25 34.03 -28.31
N ASN A 318 -22.93 33.41 -27.19
CA ASN A 318 -21.90 32.39 -27.10
C ASN A 318 -22.47 31.02 -27.44
N ASP A 319 -22.75 30.76 -28.72
CA ASP A 319 -23.38 29.50 -29.19
C ASP A 319 -22.35 28.51 -29.80
N SER A 320 -21.07 28.63 -29.45
CA SER A 320 -20.08 27.61 -29.82
C SER A 320 -20.32 26.31 -29.04
N PHE A 321 -19.89 25.20 -29.57
CA PHE A 321 -20.00 23.89 -28.90
C PHE A 321 -19.41 23.94 -27.48
N ILE A 322 -18.22 24.51 -27.31
CA ILE A 322 -17.54 24.63 -26.00
C ILE A 322 -18.37 25.49 -25.04
N SER A 323 -18.86 26.65 -25.47
CA SER A 323 -19.64 27.56 -24.63
C SER A 323 -20.96 26.93 -24.19
N ARG A 324 -21.64 26.22 -25.08
CA ARG A 324 -22.87 25.48 -24.77
C ARG A 324 -22.59 24.38 -23.74
N THR A 325 -21.56 23.56 -23.97
CA THR A 325 -21.21 22.49 -23.06
C THR A 325 -20.88 23.02 -21.66
N SER A 326 -20.10 24.10 -21.58
CA SER A 326 -19.74 24.74 -20.31
C SER A 326 -20.97 25.27 -19.58
N MET A 327 -21.91 25.94 -20.28
CA MET A 327 -23.14 26.43 -19.67
C MET A 327 -24.05 25.29 -19.22
N GLN A 328 -24.20 24.23 -20.00
CA GLN A 328 -24.98 23.06 -19.62
C GLN A 328 -24.38 22.35 -18.39
N MET A 329 -23.04 22.28 -18.26
CA MET A 329 -22.41 21.78 -17.05
C MET A 329 -22.77 22.62 -15.83
N LEU A 330 -22.73 23.95 -15.93
CA LEU A 330 -23.12 24.86 -14.87
C LEU A 330 -24.61 24.67 -14.49
N VAL A 331 -25.50 24.62 -15.45
CA VAL A 331 -26.94 24.44 -15.22
C VAL A 331 -27.25 23.10 -14.54
N LYS A 332 -26.53 22.03 -14.91
CA LYS A 332 -26.69 20.68 -14.36
C LYS A 332 -25.88 20.45 -13.07
N SER A 333 -25.06 21.42 -12.68
CA SER A 333 -24.23 21.27 -11.50
C SER A 333 -25.06 21.14 -10.24
N ARG A 334 -24.48 20.48 -9.26
CA ARG A 334 -25.04 20.30 -7.92
C ARG A 334 -25.32 21.66 -7.26
N ARG A 335 -26.48 21.78 -6.61
CA ARG A 335 -26.95 23.01 -5.97
C ARG A 335 -26.81 23.01 -4.45
N THR A 336 -26.54 21.86 -3.86
CA THR A 336 -26.39 21.69 -2.41
C THR A 336 -24.97 21.29 -2.06
N LEU A 337 -24.43 21.86 -1.00
CA LEU A 337 -23.17 21.41 -0.41
C LEU A 337 -23.34 20.02 0.22
N LYS A 338 -22.25 19.28 0.37
CA LYS A 338 -22.23 18.03 1.12
C LYS A 338 -22.61 18.27 2.58
N SER A 339 -23.19 17.26 3.20
CA SER A 339 -23.46 17.27 4.64
C SER A 339 -22.16 17.23 5.46
N GLU A 340 -22.25 17.60 6.73
CA GLU A 340 -21.11 17.50 7.65
C GLU A 340 -20.58 16.06 7.73
N GLN A 341 -21.46 15.07 7.73
CA GLN A 341 -21.10 13.65 7.75
C GLN A 341 -20.31 13.24 6.49
N GLU A 342 -20.73 13.70 5.31
CA GLU A 342 -19.98 13.43 4.06
C GLU A 342 -18.61 14.11 4.09
N MET A 343 -18.52 15.31 4.66
CA MET A 343 -17.23 16.01 4.83
C MET A 343 -16.30 15.26 5.80
N GLN A 344 -16.85 14.74 6.91
CA GLN A 344 -16.13 13.88 7.85
C GLN A 344 -15.65 12.60 7.17
N GLN A 345 -16.51 11.94 6.38
CA GLN A 345 -16.16 10.73 5.66
C GLN A 345 -15.00 10.94 4.67
N MET A 346 -14.91 12.10 4.03
CA MET A 346 -13.76 12.45 3.19
C MET A 346 -12.45 12.51 3.98
N LEU A 347 -12.49 12.82 5.27
CA LEU A 347 -11.33 12.86 6.14
C LEU A 347 -10.91 11.49 6.67
N VAL A 348 -11.86 10.55 6.81
CA VAL A 348 -11.57 9.20 7.32
C VAL A 348 -10.40 8.59 6.58
N ASN A 349 -10.45 8.55 5.25
CA ASN A 349 -9.40 7.97 4.41
C ASN A 349 -8.02 8.63 4.61
N LYS A 350 -8.00 9.95 4.80
CA LYS A 350 -6.76 10.69 5.01
C LYS A 350 -6.16 10.42 6.38
N ILE A 351 -6.98 10.49 7.42
CA ILE A 351 -6.54 10.31 8.81
C ILE A 351 -6.12 8.86 9.06
N SER A 352 -6.94 7.90 8.67
CA SER A 352 -6.64 6.48 8.85
C SER A 352 -5.44 6.04 8.00
N GLY A 353 -5.29 6.61 6.81
CA GLY A 353 -4.09 6.40 5.97
C GLY A 353 -2.82 6.87 6.64
N GLU A 354 -2.82 8.05 7.26
CA GLU A 354 -1.68 8.57 8.02
C GLU A 354 -1.36 7.71 9.25
N ILE A 355 -2.36 7.41 10.07
CA ILE A 355 -2.17 6.59 11.27
C ILE A 355 -1.66 5.20 10.89
N SER A 356 -2.28 4.53 9.93
CA SER A 356 -1.86 3.19 9.50
C SER A 356 -0.43 3.16 8.97
N THR A 357 -0.04 4.18 8.19
CA THR A 357 1.33 4.31 7.68
C THR A 357 2.33 4.48 8.81
N ARG A 358 2.02 5.30 9.81
CA ARG A 358 2.88 5.49 10.98
C ARG A 358 3.02 4.21 11.81
N LEU A 359 1.92 3.48 12.02
CA LEU A 359 1.94 2.21 12.76
C LEU A 359 2.75 1.13 12.02
N LEU A 360 2.58 1.02 10.70
CA LEU A 360 3.27 0.02 9.88
C LEU A 360 4.78 0.31 9.75
N ASN A 361 5.17 1.58 9.76
CA ASN A 361 6.57 2.02 9.68
C ASN A 361 7.24 2.12 11.05
N TYR A 362 6.48 1.97 12.15
CA TYR A 362 7.09 1.96 13.46
C TYR A 362 8.01 0.76 13.62
N ASN A 363 9.28 1.01 13.86
CA ASN A 363 10.29 0.01 14.15
C ASN A 363 10.91 0.31 15.53
N PRO A 364 10.82 -0.60 16.51
CA PRO A 364 11.39 -0.43 17.83
C PRO A 364 12.91 -0.65 17.88
N GLU A 365 13.55 -1.10 16.79
CA GLU A 365 14.98 -1.47 16.73
C GLU A 365 15.93 -0.29 16.53
#